data_f6964eaa8b48b06293693c4060085a26
#
_entry.id   f6964eaa8b48b06293693c4060085a26
#
_cell.length_a   1.000
_cell.length_b   1.000
_cell.length_c   1.000
_cell.angle_alpha   90.00
_cell.angle_beta   90.00
_cell.angle_gamma   90.00
#
_symmetry.space_group_name_H-M   'P 1'
#
loop_
_entity.id
_entity.type
_entity.pdbx_description
1 polymer ?
#
loop_
_entity_poly.entity_id
_entity_poly.type
_entity_poly.pdbx_seq_one_letter_code
_entity_poly.pdbx_strand_id
1 'polypeptide(L)'
;MKKENTKKPLANLKKSYRKLSVVQKMILFIGLMFIVISTLPAVMVLLIGLLPTFTILITAPKNTDKLVIVGSFNLAGVFIYLMSIINTFTIHNAFFIVGDIFNLIIMLGSAGLGLVAYYEIPNLFIFLSKASAQKRLKNIDAKLTLSLIHI
;
A
#
# COMPACT_ATOMS: atom_id res chain seq x y z
N MET A 1 -15.50 -21.41 -20.04
CA MET A 1 -16.35 -22.04 -19.03
C MET A 1 -15.76 -21.86 -17.63
N LYS A 2 -16.03 -20.74 -16.92
CA LYS A 2 -15.56 -20.55 -15.52
C LYS A 2 -16.42 -19.53 -14.74
N LYS A 3 -17.77 -19.63 -14.84
CA LYS A 3 -18.70 -18.74 -14.08
C LYS A 3 -19.51 -19.46 -12.98
N GLU A 4 -19.22 -20.71 -12.67
CA GLU A 4 -20.09 -21.51 -11.81
C GLU A 4 -19.67 -21.54 -10.32
N ASN A 5 -18.44 -21.16 -9.98
CA ASN A 5 -17.92 -21.34 -8.63
C ASN A 5 -18.17 -20.17 -7.65
N THR A 6 -18.61 -19.00 -8.13
CA THR A 6 -18.86 -17.84 -7.24
C THR A 6 -20.26 -17.82 -6.63
N LYS A 7 -21.21 -18.54 -7.18
CA LYS A 7 -22.59 -18.58 -6.65
C LYS A 7 -22.78 -19.53 -5.45
N LYS A 8 -21.95 -20.56 -5.33
CA LYS A 8 -22.06 -21.56 -4.26
C LYS A 8 -21.80 -21.01 -2.84
N PRO A 9 -20.76 -20.20 -2.58
CA PRO A 9 -20.52 -19.67 -1.23
C PRO A 9 -21.63 -18.70 -0.78
N LEU A 10 -22.14 -17.85 -1.67
CA LEU A 10 -23.23 -16.92 -1.34
C LEU A 10 -24.56 -17.65 -1.06
N ALA A 11 -24.86 -18.73 -1.78
CA ALA A 11 -26.03 -19.54 -1.53
C ALA A 11 -25.96 -20.25 -0.17
N ASN A 12 -24.78 -20.73 0.23
CA ASN A 12 -24.56 -21.36 1.52
C ASN A 12 -24.67 -20.35 2.69
N LEU A 13 -24.16 -19.13 2.54
CA LEU A 13 -24.33 -18.06 3.52
C LEU A 13 -25.82 -17.68 3.68
N LYS A 14 -26.53 -17.54 2.59
CA LYS A 14 -27.98 -17.23 2.61
C LYS A 14 -28.81 -18.36 3.27
N LYS A 15 -28.41 -19.62 3.07
CA LYS A 15 -29.05 -20.79 3.71
C LYS A 15 -28.72 -20.85 5.21
N SER A 16 -27.50 -20.52 5.62
CA SER A 16 -27.09 -20.44 7.02
C SER A 16 -27.80 -19.31 7.76
N TYR A 17 -27.87 -18.12 7.18
CA TYR A 17 -28.61 -16.97 7.73
C TYR A 17 -30.10 -17.28 7.96
N ARG A 18 -30.72 -18.07 7.09
CA ARG A 18 -32.14 -18.45 7.20
C ARG A 18 -32.44 -19.38 8.39
N LYS A 19 -31.44 -20.13 8.86
CA LYS A 19 -31.58 -21.04 10.01
C LYS A 19 -31.42 -20.35 11.37
N LEU A 20 -30.95 -19.09 11.41
CA LEU A 20 -30.73 -18.35 12.64
C LEU A 20 -32.08 -17.94 13.27
N SER A 21 -32.16 -18.03 14.59
CA SER A 21 -33.27 -17.48 15.36
C SER A 21 -33.37 -15.96 15.18
N VAL A 22 -34.57 -15.39 15.36
CA VAL A 22 -34.77 -13.93 15.23
C VAL A 22 -33.83 -13.15 16.14
N VAL A 23 -33.63 -13.61 17.36
CA VAL A 23 -32.70 -12.99 18.35
C VAL A 23 -31.26 -13.01 17.83
N GLN A 24 -30.82 -14.13 17.28
CA GLN A 24 -29.47 -14.25 16.71
C GLN A 24 -29.26 -13.32 15.49
N LYS A 25 -30.29 -13.13 14.66
CA LYS A 25 -30.25 -12.17 13.56
C LYS A 25 -30.14 -10.73 14.05
N MET A 26 -30.87 -10.37 15.10
CA MET A 26 -30.79 -9.04 15.71
C MET A 26 -29.40 -8.78 16.29
N ILE A 27 -28.83 -9.73 17.04
CA ILE A 27 -27.48 -9.63 17.61
C ILE A 27 -26.44 -9.46 16.49
N LEU A 28 -26.55 -10.25 15.41
CA LEU A 28 -25.64 -10.17 14.27
C LEU A 28 -25.75 -8.82 13.56
N PHE A 29 -26.96 -8.29 13.40
CA PHE A 29 -27.20 -6.98 12.80
C PHE A 29 -26.64 -5.83 13.64
N ILE A 30 -26.86 -5.86 14.96
CA ILE A 30 -26.31 -4.87 15.89
C ILE A 30 -24.79 -4.92 15.90
N GLY A 31 -24.19 -6.13 15.94
CA GLY A 31 -22.74 -6.31 15.84
C GLY A 31 -22.16 -5.77 14.54
N LEU A 32 -22.81 -6.03 13.40
CA LEU A 32 -22.41 -5.50 12.11
C LEU A 32 -22.47 -3.97 12.08
N MET A 33 -23.56 -3.36 12.61
CA MET A 33 -23.67 -1.91 12.70
C MET A 33 -22.57 -1.30 13.59
N PHE A 34 -22.26 -1.94 14.69
CA PHE A 34 -21.17 -1.48 15.56
C PHE A 34 -19.82 -1.49 14.85
N ILE A 35 -19.51 -2.55 14.09
CA ILE A 35 -18.28 -2.63 13.28
C ILE A 35 -18.23 -1.52 12.25
N VAL A 36 -19.31 -1.28 11.49
CA VAL A 36 -19.39 -0.23 10.47
C VAL A 36 -19.14 1.15 11.08
N ILE A 37 -19.79 1.48 12.20
CA ILE A 37 -19.61 2.77 12.87
C ILE A 37 -18.19 2.94 13.39
N SER A 38 -17.62 1.88 13.94
CA SER A 38 -16.24 1.89 14.47
C SER A 38 -15.17 2.05 13.38
N THR A 39 -15.42 1.57 12.16
CA THR A 39 -14.45 1.70 11.05
C THR A 39 -14.54 3.04 10.31
N LEU A 40 -15.60 3.80 10.51
CA LEU A 40 -15.84 5.08 9.82
C LEU A 40 -14.68 6.10 9.96
N PRO A 41 -14.11 6.34 11.15
CA PRO A 41 -13.00 7.26 11.31
C PRO A 41 -11.73 6.81 10.54
N ALA A 42 -11.45 5.51 10.53
CA ALA A 42 -10.32 4.97 9.78
C ALA A 42 -10.49 5.13 8.25
N VAL A 43 -11.71 4.91 7.74
CA VAL A 43 -12.04 5.09 6.32
C VAL A 43 -11.87 6.54 5.89
N MET A 44 -12.26 7.51 6.71
CA MET A 44 -12.07 8.95 6.41
C MET A 44 -10.59 9.30 6.23
N VAL A 45 -9.73 8.89 7.16
CA VAL A 45 -8.28 9.15 7.08
C VAL A 45 -7.66 8.43 5.88
N LEU A 46 -8.11 7.20 5.61
CA LEU A 46 -7.62 6.42 4.48
C LEU A 46 -8.00 7.05 3.13
N LEU A 47 -9.24 7.50 2.98
CA LEU A 47 -9.69 8.17 1.74
C LEU A 47 -8.89 9.45 1.46
N ILE A 48 -8.70 10.30 2.47
CA ILE A 48 -7.97 11.56 2.32
C ILE A 48 -6.48 11.31 2.13
N GLY A 49 -5.89 10.41 2.94
CA GLY A 49 -4.47 10.09 2.85
C GLY A 49 -4.07 9.41 1.54
N LEU A 50 -4.94 8.60 0.94
CA LEU A 50 -4.66 7.92 -0.33
C LEU A 50 -5.03 8.73 -1.57
N LEU A 51 -5.50 9.99 -1.45
CA LEU A 51 -5.80 10.85 -2.60
C LEU A 51 -4.69 10.87 -3.67
N PRO A 52 -3.39 11.02 -3.33
CA PRO A 52 -2.34 11.00 -4.35
C PRO A 52 -2.26 9.66 -5.10
N THR A 53 -2.48 8.56 -4.42
CA THR A 53 -2.49 7.23 -5.04
C THR A 53 -3.67 7.07 -5.99
N PHE A 54 -4.85 7.54 -5.61
CA PHE A 54 -6.03 7.57 -6.51
C PHE A 54 -5.80 8.46 -7.72
N THR A 55 -5.14 9.61 -7.55
CA THR A 55 -4.78 10.49 -8.66
C THR A 55 -3.89 9.77 -9.68
N ILE A 56 -2.88 9.02 -9.23
CA ILE A 56 -2.01 8.25 -10.11
C ILE A 56 -2.79 7.11 -10.79
N LEU A 57 -3.68 6.44 -10.08
CA LEU A 57 -4.52 5.37 -10.63
C LEU A 57 -5.37 5.87 -11.81
N ILE A 58 -5.92 7.08 -11.69
CA ILE A 58 -6.76 7.70 -12.73
C ILE A 58 -5.91 8.24 -13.88
N THR A 59 -4.79 8.91 -13.56
CA THR A 59 -3.98 9.63 -14.56
C THR A 59 -3.07 8.70 -15.36
N ALA A 60 -2.55 7.63 -14.74
CA ALA A 60 -1.58 6.73 -15.35
C ALA A 60 -1.95 5.24 -15.14
N PRO A 61 -3.12 4.78 -15.59
CA PRO A 61 -3.61 3.42 -15.30
C PRO A 61 -2.74 2.30 -15.91
N LYS A 62 -1.92 2.61 -16.91
CA LYS A 62 -1.02 1.65 -17.58
C LYS A 62 0.31 1.46 -16.85
N ASN A 63 0.70 2.39 -15.98
CA ASN A 63 1.98 2.35 -15.27
C ASN A 63 1.81 1.70 -13.88
N THR A 64 1.64 0.39 -13.88
CA THR A 64 1.45 -0.39 -12.65
C THR A 64 2.59 -0.22 -11.66
N ASP A 65 3.84 -0.18 -12.15
CA ASP A 65 5.03 -0.05 -11.29
C ASP A 65 5.04 1.28 -10.52
N LYS A 66 4.69 2.38 -11.22
CA LYS A 66 4.55 3.69 -10.58
C LYS A 66 3.48 3.68 -9.51
N LEU A 67 2.33 3.08 -9.81
CA LEU A 67 1.22 2.97 -8.87
C LEU A 67 1.61 2.16 -7.63
N VAL A 68 2.28 1.02 -7.80
CA VAL A 68 2.70 0.15 -6.71
C VAL A 68 3.73 0.85 -5.82
N ILE A 69 4.76 1.46 -6.40
CA ILE A 69 5.81 2.13 -5.63
C ILE A 69 5.23 3.32 -4.86
N VAL A 70 4.56 4.24 -5.54
CA VAL A 70 4.00 5.44 -4.89
C VAL A 70 2.90 5.06 -3.90
N GLY A 71 2.04 4.11 -4.26
CA GLY A 71 0.99 3.61 -3.39
C GLY A 71 1.52 2.97 -2.11
N SER A 72 2.61 2.21 -2.19
CA SER A 72 3.25 1.59 -1.02
C SER A 72 3.83 2.64 -0.06
N PHE A 73 4.55 3.63 -0.59
CA PHE A 73 5.08 4.73 0.22
C PHE A 73 3.97 5.56 0.85
N ASN A 74 2.93 5.89 0.08
CA ASN A 74 1.79 6.64 0.56
C ASN A 74 1.03 5.86 1.65
N LEU A 75 0.78 4.57 1.42
CA LEU A 75 0.13 3.70 2.40
C LEU A 75 0.95 3.62 3.70
N ALA A 76 2.28 3.53 3.61
CA ALA A 76 3.15 3.52 4.78
C ALA A 76 3.02 4.83 5.60
N GLY A 77 2.95 6.00 4.93
CA GLY A 77 2.74 7.29 5.59
C GLY A 77 1.37 7.40 6.27
N VAL A 78 0.31 6.90 5.62
CA VAL A 78 -1.05 6.89 6.16
C VAL A 78 -1.20 5.89 7.31
N PHE A 79 -0.46 4.78 7.25
CA PHE A 79 -0.58 3.67 8.21
C PHE A 79 -0.28 4.09 9.66
N ILE A 80 0.64 5.02 9.87
CA ILE A 80 0.98 5.57 11.19
C ILE A 80 -0.27 6.18 11.84
N TYR A 81 -1.04 6.94 11.07
CA TYR A 81 -2.27 7.60 11.53
C TYR A 81 -3.43 6.61 11.68
N LEU A 82 -3.51 5.60 10.82
CA LEU A 82 -4.47 4.52 10.98
C LEU A 82 -4.28 3.76 12.30
N MET A 83 -3.04 3.47 12.68
CA MET A 83 -2.74 2.84 13.96
C MET A 83 -3.17 3.72 15.16
N SER A 84 -3.01 5.03 15.06
CA SER A 84 -3.49 5.96 16.09
C SER A 84 -5.02 5.92 16.24
N ILE A 85 -5.75 5.83 15.13
CA ILE A 85 -7.22 5.76 15.15
C ILE A 85 -7.73 4.41 15.64
N ILE A 86 -7.09 3.31 15.27
CA ILE A 86 -7.47 1.96 15.72
C ILE A 86 -7.40 1.87 17.25
N ASN A 87 -6.47 2.57 17.90
CA ASN A 87 -6.36 2.58 19.36
C ASN A 87 -7.45 3.41 20.04
N THR A 88 -8.01 4.42 19.39
CA THR A 88 -8.96 5.37 20.00
C THR A 88 -10.38 5.24 19.50
N PHE A 89 -10.61 4.70 18.31
CA PHE A 89 -11.91 4.50 17.64
C PHE A 89 -12.83 5.74 17.67
N THR A 90 -12.24 6.94 17.72
CA THR A 90 -12.99 8.19 17.89
C THR A 90 -13.01 9.00 16.60
N ILE A 91 -14.20 9.40 16.15
CA ILE A 91 -14.38 10.28 14.98
C ILE A 91 -13.69 11.63 15.19
N HIS A 92 -13.70 12.14 16.42
CA HIS A 92 -13.00 13.38 16.77
C HIS A 92 -11.51 13.33 16.44
N ASN A 93 -10.85 12.23 16.75
CA ASN A 93 -9.43 12.04 16.40
C ASN A 93 -9.18 11.97 14.90
N ALA A 94 -10.10 11.40 14.12
CA ALA A 94 -9.99 11.39 12.67
C ALA A 94 -10.03 12.83 12.11
N PHE A 95 -10.97 13.64 12.59
CA PHE A 95 -11.04 15.05 12.20
C PHE A 95 -9.82 15.85 12.65
N PHE A 96 -9.30 15.57 13.84
CA PHE A 96 -8.08 16.22 14.34
C PHE A 96 -6.87 15.86 13.46
N ILE A 97 -6.69 14.58 13.09
CA ILE A 97 -5.59 14.13 12.23
C ILE A 97 -5.69 14.77 10.84
N VAL A 98 -6.87 14.79 10.25
CA VAL A 98 -7.09 15.34 8.90
C VAL A 98 -7.08 16.88 8.91
N GLY A 99 -7.48 17.51 10.00
CA GLY A 99 -7.48 18.97 10.15
C GLY A 99 -6.11 19.57 10.45
N ASP A 100 -5.14 18.76 10.88
CA ASP A 100 -3.81 19.22 11.17
C ASP A 100 -2.94 19.22 9.88
N ILE A 101 -2.44 20.42 9.53
CA ILE A 101 -1.61 20.63 8.34
C ILE A 101 -0.34 19.79 8.39
N PHE A 102 0.28 19.62 9.55
CA PHE A 102 1.51 18.81 9.68
C PHE A 102 1.25 17.34 9.38
N ASN A 103 0.14 16.79 9.86
CA ASN A 103 -0.26 15.42 9.59
C ASN A 103 -0.54 15.22 8.09
N LEU A 104 -1.23 16.17 7.45
CA LEU A 104 -1.48 16.14 6.02
C LEU A 104 -0.18 16.21 5.21
N ILE A 105 0.77 17.07 5.59
CA ILE A 105 2.07 17.17 4.92
C ILE A 105 2.81 15.82 4.99
N ILE A 106 2.80 15.14 6.12
CA ILE A 106 3.46 13.84 6.26
C ILE A 106 2.75 12.78 5.41
N MET A 107 1.42 12.73 5.45
CA MET A 107 0.62 11.77 4.68
C MET A 107 0.81 11.97 3.17
N LEU A 108 0.66 13.20 2.69
CA LEU A 108 0.80 13.52 1.26
C LEU A 108 2.27 13.53 0.81
N GLY A 109 3.17 13.96 1.69
CA GLY A 109 4.61 13.96 1.45
C GLY A 109 5.19 12.56 1.26
N SER A 110 4.65 11.55 1.94
CA SER A 110 5.05 10.16 1.74
C SER A 110 4.79 9.68 0.29
N ALA A 111 3.72 10.13 -0.35
CA ALA A 111 3.46 9.87 -1.76
C ALA A 111 4.50 10.57 -2.67
N GLY A 112 4.90 11.80 -2.30
CA GLY A 112 5.98 12.53 -2.97
C GLY A 112 7.31 11.78 -2.89
N LEU A 113 7.66 11.23 -1.72
CA LEU A 113 8.84 10.36 -1.57
C LEU A 113 8.73 9.11 -2.45
N GLY A 114 7.55 8.53 -2.58
CA GLY A 114 7.30 7.41 -3.50
C GLY A 114 7.54 7.79 -4.97
N LEU A 115 7.18 9.02 -5.39
CA LEU A 115 7.48 9.51 -6.72
C LEU A 115 8.98 9.68 -6.95
N VAL A 116 9.69 10.28 -6.01
CA VAL A 116 11.15 10.41 -6.07
C VAL A 116 11.80 9.02 -6.15
N ALA A 117 11.39 8.10 -5.30
CA ALA A 117 11.87 6.73 -5.32
C ALA A 117 11.64 6.05 -6.70
N TYR A 118 10.48 6.24 -7.31
CA TYR A 118 10.17 5.67 -8.62
C TYR A 118 11.14 6.14 -9.70
N TYR A 119 11.54 7.42 -9.70
CA TYR A 119 12.43 7.98 -10.71
C TYR A 119 13.91 7.72 -10.40
N GLU A 120 14.31 7.75 -9.14
CA GLU A 120 15.72 7.68 -8.73
C GLU A 120 16.23 6.25 -8.51
N ILE A 121 15.39 5.31 -8.06
CA ILE A 121 15.84 3.93 -7.82
C ILE A 121 16.42 3.27 -9.08
N PRO A 122 15.82 3.36 -10.28
CA PRO A 122 16.41 2.80 -11.49
C PRO A 122 17.77 3.39 -11.82
N ASN A 123 17.94 4.70 -11.68
CA ASN A 123 19.20 5.42 -11.92
C ASN A 123 20.30 4.95 -10.95
N LEU A 124 19.94 4.83 -9.67
CA LEU A 124 20.85 4.33 -8.65
C LEU A 124 21.29 2.90 -8.93
N PHE A 125 20.35 2.04 -9.37
CA PHE A 125 20.64 0.64 -9.70
C PHE A 125 21.59 0.53 -10.90
N ILE A 126 21.40 1.34 -11.93
CA ILE A 126 22.29 1.43 -13.10
C ILE A 126 23.69 1.90 -12.67
N PHE A 127 23.76 2.90 -11.81
CA PHE A 127 25.04 3.39 -11.30
C PHE A 127 25.81 2.33 -10.51
N LEU A 128 25.14 1.65 -9.58
CA LEU A 128 25.74 0.56 -8.79
C LEU A 128 26.17 -0.63 -9.65
N SER A 129 25.36 -0.99 -10.64
CA SER A 129 25.67 -2.08 -11.56
C SER A 129 26.91 -1.76 -12.42
N LYS A 130 27.00 -0.52 -12.92
CA LYS A 130 28.19 -0.06 -13.66
C LYS A 130 29.46 -0.10 -12.79
N ALA A 131 29.37 0.39 -11.55
CA ALA A 131 30.50 0.36 -10.62
C ALA A 131 30.97 -1.08 -10.32
N SER A 132 30.02 -2.00 -10.12
CA SER A 132 30.34 -3.42 -9.91
C SER A 132 30.94 -4.09 -11.16
N ALA A 133 30.42 -3.78 -12.34
CA ALA A 133 30.95 -4.28 -13.62
C ALA A 133 32.38 -3.79 -13.88
N GLN A 134 32.64 -2.51 -13.66
CA GLN A 134 33.99 -1.95 -13.80
C GLN A 134 35.00 -2.60 -12.84
N LYS A 135 34.59 -2.88 -11.61
CA LYS A 135 35.47 -3.58 -10.65
C LYS A 135 35.81 -5.02 -11.13
N ARG A 136 34.81 -5.70 -11.69
CA ARG A 136 35.05 -7.06 -12.26
C ARG A 136 35.97 -7.02 -13.49
N LEU A 137 35.79 -6.04 -14.39
CA LEU A 137 36.67 -5.86 -15.55
C LEU A 137 38.11 -5.60 -15.12
N LYS A 138 38.37 -4.69 -14.19
CA LYS A 138 39.71 -4.43 -13.66
C LYS A 138 40.37 -5.70 -13.06
N ASN A 139 39.60 -6.53 -12.36
CA ASN A 139 40.12 -7.77 -11.80
C ASN A 139 40.45 -8.80 -12.89
N ILE A 140 39.71 -8.85 -14.00
CA ILE A 140 39.97 -9.73 -15.13
C ILE A 140 41.21 -9.25 -15.87
N ASP A 141 41.33 -7.95 -16.16
CA ASP A 141 42.51 -7.36 -16.82
C ASP A 141 43.78 -7.58 -15.99
N ALA A 142 43.71 -7.41 -14.67
CA ALA A 142 44.84 -7.72 -13.79
C ALA A 142 45.27 -9.20 -13.86
N LYS A 143 44.30 -10.13 -13.89
CA LYS A 143 44.58 -11.56 -14.03
C LYS A 143 45.16 -11.92 -15.41
N LEU A 144 44.66 -11.31 -16.48
CA LEU A 144 45.16 -11.48 -17.83
C LEU A 144 46.62 -10.99 -17.94
N THR A 145 46.92 -9.81 -17.41
CA THR A 145 48.24 -9.23 -17.40
C THR A 145 49.23 -10.12 -16.65
N LEU A 146 48.87 -10.65 -15.50
CA LEU A 146 49.67 -11.60 -14.73
C LEU A 146 49.89 -12.91 -15.48
N SER A 147 48.88 -13.42 -16.20
CA SER A 147 48.98 -14.63 -17.02
C SER A 147 49.93 -14.44 -18.21
N LEU A 148 49.90 -13.25 -18.83
CA LEU A 148 50.80 -12.94 -19.98
C LEU A 148 52.25 -12.72 -19.57
N ILE A 149 52.51 -12.27 -18.34
CA ILE A 149 53.87 -12.08 -17.83
C ILE A 149 54.55 -13.43 -17.45
N HIS A 150 53.75 -14.47 -17.19
CA HIS A 150 54.22 -15.80 -16.82
C HIS A 150 54.47 -16.75 -18.02
N ILE A 151 54.27 -16.29 -19.24
CA ILE A 151 54.62 -16.99 -20.48
C ILE A 151 55.92 -16.41 -21.03
#